data_86b60bf22964c5330cb60458870c7795
#
_entry.id   86b60bf22964c5330cb60458870c7795
#
_cell.length_a   1.000
_cell.length_b   1.000
_cell.length_c   1.000
_cell.angle_alpha   90.00
_cell.angle_beta   90.00
_cell.angle_gamma   90.00
#
_symmetry.space_group_name_H-M   'P 1'
#
loop_
_entity.id
_entity.type
_entity.pdbx_description
1 polymer ?
#
loop_
_entity_poly.entity_id
_entity_poly.type
_entity_poly.pdbx_seq_one_letter_code
_entity_poly.pdbx_strand_id
1 'polypeptide(L)'
;MIEYLRQNMYTIIVLAVLIVIVALIIRSLVKKKGGGCTGDCSSCGGCSSVGGSSKYKVKTTLTVDGMMCGMCETHIQEAVRKNFDVKKVKASHQKGTIIIISKHRLDDNKLKDVIRETGYTLQNIQFELAN
;
A
#
# COMPACT_ATOMS: atom_id res chain seq x y z
N MET A 1 -17.55 -19.70 -48.15
CA MET A 1 -17.40 -18.85 -46.95
C MET A 1 -18.41 -19.22 -45.84
N ILE A 2 -19.67 -19.46 -46.15
CA ILE A 2 -20.69 -19.74 -45.14
C ILE A 2 -20.54 -21.14 -44.51
N GLU A 3 -20.07 -22.13 -45.25
CA GLU A 3 -19.81 -23.48 -44.72
C GLU A 3 -18.59 -23.53 -43.79
N TYR A 4 -17.57 -22.75 -44.06
CA TYR A 4 -16.38 -22.63 -43.19
C TYR A 4 -16.75 -22.00 -41.84
N LEU A 5 -17.64 -21.04 -41.83
CA LEU A 5 -18.17 -20.43 -40.61
C LEU A 5 -19.02 -21.41 -39.79
N ARG A 6 -19.76 -22.31 -40.45
CA ARG A 6 -20.61 -23.28 -39.77
C ARG A 6 -19.80 -24.40 -39.10
N GLN A 7 -18.70 -24.82 -39.70
CA GLN A 7 -17.83 -25.86 -39.20
C GLN A 7 -16.96 -25.34 -38.02
N ASN A 8 -16.69 -24.04 -38.04
CA ASN A 8 -15.91 -23.37 -36.97
C ASN A 8 -16.76 -22.60 -35.97
N MET A 9 -18.07 -22.79 -35.99
CA MET A 9 -19.02 -22.05 -35.14
C MET A 9 -18.71 -22.24 -33.65
N TYR A 10 -18.33 -23.45 -33.24
CA TYR A 10 -17.88 -23.72 -31.87
C TYR A 10 -16.58 -22.96 -31.52
N THR A 11 -15.65 -22.92 -32.43
CA THR A 11 -14.37 -22.19 -32.23
C THR A 11 -14.60 -20.69 -32.12
N ILE A 12 -15.47 -20.14 -32.94
CA ILE A 12 -15.84 -18.71 -32.91
C ILE A 12 -16.56 -18.38 -31.60
N ILE A 13 -17.46 -19.23 -31.13
CA ILE A 13 -18.19 -19.05 -29.87
C ILE A 13 -17.20 -19.07 -28.69
N VAL A 14 -16.30 -20.05 -28.64
CA VAL A 14 -15.29 -20.17 -27.61
C VAL A 14 -14.36 -18.93 -27.58
N LEU A 15 -13.96 -18.48 -28.76
CA LEU A 15 -13.09 -17.31 -28.90
C LEU A 15 -13.83 -16.04 -28.47
N ALA A 16 -15.10 -15.87 -28.80
CA ALA A 16 -15.90 -14.75 -28.35
C ALA A 16 -16.10 -14.75 -26.84
N VAL A 17 -16.36 -15.91 -26.23
CA VAL A 17 -16.47 -16.05 -24.77
C VAL A 17 -15.14 -15.69 -24.08
N LEU A 18 -14.01 -16.16 -24.62
CA LEU A 18 -12.69 -15.80 -24.10
C LEU A 18 -12.43 -14.30 -24.16
N ILE A 19 -12.76 -13.65 -25.28
CA ILE A 19 -12.60 -12.20 -25.42
C ILE A 19 -13.46 -11.46 -24.39
N VAL A 20 -14.70 -11.90 -24.18
CA VAL A 20 -15.60 -11.29 -23.17
C VAL A 20 -15.01 -11.47 -21.75
N ILE A 21 -14.52 -12.66 -21.42
CA ILE A 21 -13.92 -12.93 -20.11
C ILE A 21 -12.67 -12.04 -19.91
N VAL A 22 -11.79 -11.96 -20.89
CA VAL A 22 -10.59 -11.11 -20.82
C VAL A 22 -10.98 -9.62 -20.69
N ALA A 23 -11.98 -9.18 -21.46
CA ALA A 23 -12.49 -7.81 -21.35
C ALA A 23 -13.08 -7.51 -19.97
N LEU A 24 -13.81 -8.47 -19.37
CA LEU A 24 -14.34 -8.32 -18.01
C LEU A 24 -13.22 -8.28 -16.96
N ILE A 25 -12.17 -9.10 -17.11
CA ILE A 25 -11.00 -9.09 -16.23
C ILE A 25 -10.29 -7.75 -16.33
N ILE A 26 -10.01 -7.29 -17.54
CA ILE A 26 -9.37 -5.98 -17.78
C ILE A 26 -10.24 -4.87 -17.20
N ARG A 27 -11.54 -4.89 -17.43
CA ARG A 27 -12.49 -3.91 -16.90
C ARG A 27 -12.55 -3.94 -15.36
N SER A 28 -12.46 -5.13 -14.76
CA SER A 28 -12.40 -5.31 -13.31
C SER A 28 -11.10 -4.76 -12.73
N LEU A 29 -9.97 -4.99 -13.39
CA LEU A 29 -8.67 -4.46 -13.00
C LEU A 29 -8.59 -2.94 -13.16
N VAL A 30 -9.12 -2.41 -14.25
CA VAL A 30 -9.16 -0.96 -14.50
C VAL A 30 -10.14 -0.27 -13.55
N LYS A 31 -11.28 -0.90 -13.23
CA LYS A 31 -12.26 -0.36 -12.28
C LYS A 31 -11.76 -0.44 -10.82
N LYS A 32 -10.85 -1.35 -10.50
CA LYS A 32 -10.14 -1.41 -9.21
C LYS A 32 -9.03 -0.35 -9.05
N LYS A 33 -8.76 0.47 -10.07
CA LYS A 33 -7.83 1.60 -9.98
C LYS A 33 -8.34 2.76 -9.10
N GLY A 34 -9.51 2.61 -8.53
CA GLY A 34 -10.06 3.53 -7.56
C GLY A 34 -10.06 2.97 -6.14
N GLY A 35 -8.90 2.70 -5.55
CA GLY A 35 -8.82 2.39 -4.13
C GLY A 35 -8.28 1.00 -3.82
N GLY A 36 -6.98 0.87 -3.85
CA GLY A 36 -6.30 -0.33 -3.37
C GLY A 36 -4.89 -0.40 -3.95
N CYS A 37 -3.97 0.35 -3.39
CA CYS A 37 -2.55 0.13 -3.61
C CYS A 37 -2.16 -1.14 -2.86
N THR A 38 -2.39 -2.29 -3.47
CA THR A 38 -1.74 -3.53 -3.09
C THR A 38 -0.46 -3.64 -3.90
N GLY A 39 0.65 -3.41 -3.23
CA GLY A 39 1.95 -3.86 -3.66
C GLY A 39 2.58 -3.07 -4.81
N ASP A 40 3.76 -2.58 -4.54
CA ASP A 40 4.74 -2.14 -5.52
C ASP A 40 4.49 -0.81 -6.23
N CYS A 41 4.59 0.24 -5.47
CA CYS A 41 4.84 1.57 -6.02
C CYS A 41 6.12 2.16 -5.44
N SER A 42 7.26 1.59 -5.80
CA SER A 42 8.55 2.26 -5.58
C SER A 42 8.79 3.44 -6.53
N SER A 43 7.79 3.81 -7.36
CA SER A 43 7.94 4.85 -8.39
C SER A 43 6.79 5.85 -8.49
N CYS A 44 5.86 5.90 -7.57
CA CYS A 44 4.84 6.94 -7.59
C CYS A 44 5.15 8.06 -6.60
N GLY A 45 6.07 8.92 -6.97
CA GLY A 45 6.07 10.28 -6.48
C GLY A 45 4.77 10.95 -6.95
N GLY A 46 3.84 11.21 -6.02
CA GLY A 46 2.67 12.00 -6.32
C GLY A 46 1.32 11.30 -6.30
N CYS A 47 0.99 10.54 -5.27
CA CYS A 47 -0.41 10.38 -4.87
C CYS A 47 -0.72 11.38 -3.77
N SER A 48 -0.82 12.64 -4.16
CA SER A 48 -1.63 13.61 -3.44
C SER A 48 -3.08 13.25 -3.70
N SER A 49 -3.60 12.23 -3.07
CA SER A 49 -5.05 12.07 -2.96
C SER A 49 -5.53 13.04 -1.89
N VAL A 50 -5.73 14.24 -2.33
CA VAL A 50 -6.64 15.19 -1.73
C VAL A 50 -8.00 14.52 -1.61
N GLY A 51 -8.53 14.45 -0.45
CA GLY A 51 -9.92 14.07 -0.27
C GLY A 51 -10.13 13.26 1.00
N GLY A 52 -10.25 13.95 2.11
CA GLY A 52 -10.75 13.31 3.32
C GLY A 52 -10.29 14.03 4.58
N SER A 53 -11.01 15.06 4.91
CA SER A 53 -11.23 15.58 6.26
C SER A 53 -10.06 15.38 7.25
N SER A 54 -9.33 16.44 7.41
CA SER A 54 -8.19 16.64 8.29
C SER A 54 -8.52 16.50 9.79
N LYS A 55 -8.70 15.27 10.24
CA LYS A 55 -8.70 14.95 11.69
C LYS A 55 -7.38 14.36 12.15
N TYR A 56 -6.41 14.16 11.26
CA TYR A 56 -5.11 13.58 11.60
C TYR A 56 -4.07 14.69 11.63
N LYS A 57 -3.64 15.06 12.83
CA LYS A 57 -2.81 16.25 13.06
C LYS A 57 -1.37 15.94 13.47
N VAL A 58 -1.01 14.69 13.67
CA VAL A 58 0.33 14.35 14.14
C VAL A 58 1.06 13.49 13.11
N LYS A 59 2.17 14.01 12.63
CA LYS A 59 3.12 13.29 11.80
C LYS A 59 4.28 12.87 12.69
N THR A 60 4.46 11.57 12.85
CA THR A 60 5.57 11.00 13.60
C THR A 60 6.59 10.46 12.61
N THR A 61 7.81 10.96 12.68
CA THR A 61 8.92 10.49 11.87
C THR A 61 9.87 9.70 12.76
N LEU A 62 10.11 8.45 12.42
CA LEU A 62 10.99 7.55 13.14
C LEU A 62 12.22 7.28 12.30
N THR A 63 13.38 7.31 12.90
CA THR A 63 14.61 6.83 12.29
C THR A 63 14.90 5.44 12.84
N VAL A 64 14.95 4.45 11.95
CA VAL A 64 15.13 3.04 12.29
C VAL A 64 16.33 2.50 11.55
N ASP A 65 17.19 1.82 12.26
CA ASP A 65 18.35 1.13 11.70
C ASP A 65 18.06 -0.36 11.47
N GLY A 66 18.71 -0.94 10.46
CA GLY A 66 18.57 -2.35 10.11
C GLY A 66 17.57 -2.68 9.02
N MET A 67 16.87 -1.69 8.44
CA MET A 67 16.00 -1.91 7.28
C MET A 67 16.83 -2.06 6.01
N MET A 68 17.03 -3.30 5.55
CA MET A 68 17.86 -3.57 4.36
C MET A 68 17.05 -3.93 3.10
N CYS A 69 15.75 -4.14 3.20
CA CYS A 69 14.93 -4.62 2.09
C CYS A 69 13.50 -4.06 2.11
N GLY A 70 12.85 -4.07 0.93
CA GLY A 70 11.45 -3.61 0.79
C GLY A 70 10.45 -4.45 1.58
N MET A 71 10.72 -5.72 1.85
CA MET A 71 9.87 -6.56 2.69
C MET A 71 9.88 -6.11 4.16
N CYS A 72 11.01 -5.59 4.62
CA CYS A 72 11.14 -5.02 5.96
C CYS A 72 10.21 -3.83 6.15
N GLU A 73 10.03 -3.00 5.11
CA GLU A 73 9.08 -1.89 5.12
C GLU A 73 7.65 -2.35 5.34
N THR A 74 7.25 -3.42 4.67
CA THR A 74 5.90 -3.99 4.79
C THR A 74 5.64 -4.54 6.18
N HIS A 75 6.57 -5.30 6.74
CA HIS A 75 6.47 -5.85 8.09
C HIS A 75 6.31 -4.77 9.15
N ILE A 76 7.10 -3.72 9.08
CA ILE A 76 7.00 -2.58 10.00
C ILE A 76 5.67 -1.85 9.83
N GLN A 77 5.22 -1.63 8.60
CA GLN A 77 3.94 -0.98 8.33
C GLN A 77 2.77 -1.79 8.90
N GLU A 78 2.79 -3.10 8.76
CA GLU A 78 1.78 -4.00 9.31
C GLU A 78 1.81 -4.02 10.84
N ALA A 79 2.98 -4.12 11.45
CA ALA A 79 3.15 -4.11 12.89
C ALA A 79 2.62 -2.81 13.50
N VAL A 80 2.93 -1.67 12.91
CA VAL A 80 2.42 -0.37 13.37
C VAL A 80 0.91 -0.27 13.20
N ARG A 81 0.35 -0.69 12.06
CA ARG A 81 -1.10 -0.68 11.82
C ARG A 81 -1.87 -1.61 12.74
N LYS A 82 -1.28 -2.71 13.13
CA LYS A 82 -1.89 -3.70 14.04
C LYS A 82 -1.97 -3.19 15.47
N ASN A 83 -0.98 -2.44 15.91
CA ASN A 83 -0.86 -1.99 17.30
C ASN A 83 -1.38 -0.56 17.53
N PHE A 84 -1.52 0.24 16.47
CA PHE A 84 -1.93 1.63 16.56
C PHE A 84 -3.01 1.99 15.54
N ASP A 85 -3.96 2.83 15.95
CA ASP A 85 -4.94 3.43 15.03
C ASP A 85 -4.30 4.58 14.25
N VAL A 86 -3.69 4.24 13.12
CA VAL A 86 -2.96 5.17 12.28
C VAL A 86 -3.60 5.27 10.89
N LYS A 87 -3.67 6.46 10.33
CA LYS A 87 -4.21 6.67 8.98
C LYS A 87 -3.25 6.19 7.90
N LYS A 88 -1.99 6.51 8.05
CA LYS A 88 -0.98 6.23 7.03
C LYS A 88 0.35 5.92 7.67
N VAL A 89 0.98 4.88 7.19
CA VAL A 89 2.34 4.52 7.53
C VAL A 89 3.12 4.40 6.23
N LYS A 90 4.26 5.05 6.16
CA LYS A 90 5.23 4.91 5.07
C LYS A 90 6.58 4.59 5.67
N ALA A 91 7.15 3.46 5.33
CA ALA A 91 8.52 3.13 5.65
C ALA A 91 9.40 3.28 4.40
N SER A 92 10.64 3.64 4.55
CA SER A 92 11.63 3.70 3.49
C SER A 92 12.95 3.11 3.98
N HIS A 93 13.32 1.97 3.44
CA HIS A 93 14.59 1.30 3.75
C HIS A 93 15.80 2.11 3.29
N GLN A 94 15.67 2.83 2.16
CA GLN A 94 16.76 3.66 1.63
C GLN A 94 17.14 4.82 2.55
N LYS A 95 16.16 5.37 3.26
CA LYS A 95 16.35 6.50 4.18
C LYS A 95 16.40 6.07 5.65
N GLY A 96 16.14 4.80 5.95
CA GLY A 96 16.00 4.33 7.32
C GLY A 96 14.89 5.04 8.10
N THR A 97 13.83 5.50 7.41
CA THR A 97 12.85 6.41 8.00
C THR A 97 11.44 5.86 7.85
N ILE A 98 10.65 5.95 8.91
CA ILE A 98 9.24 5.61 8.93
C ILE A 98 8.43 6.85 9.24
N ILE A 99 7.45 7.16 8.42
CA ILE A 99 6.53 8.29 8.60
C ILE A 99 5.15 7.74 8.95
N ILE A 100 4.63 8.13 10.09
CA ILE A 100 3.33 7.71 10.60
C ILE A 100 2.44 8.94 10.73
N ILE A 101 1.22 8.86 10.20
CA ILE A 101 0.20 9.90 10.33
C ILE A 101 -0.94 9.37 11.18
N SER A 102 -1.13 9.97 12.36
CA SER A 102 -2.14 9.57 13.35
C SER A 102 -2.99 10.75 13.84
N LYS A 103 -4.10 10.44 14.50
CA LYS A 103 -4.98 11.45 15.14
C LYS A 103 -4.38 12.03 16.40
N HIS A 104 -3.66 11.20 17.14
CA HIS A 104 -3.08 11.51 18.43
C HIS A 104 -1.59 11.23 18.40
N ARG A 105 -0.89 11.85 19.31
CA ARG A 105 0.51 11.51 19.55
C ARG A 105 0.59 10.05 19.99
N LEU A 106 1.45 9.29 19.34
CA LEU A 106 1.69 7.90 19.68
C LEU A 106 2.54 7.81 20.94
N ASP A 107 2.35 6.74 21.70
CA ASP A 107 3.12 6.46 22.89
C ASP A 107 4.52 5.97 22.49
N ASP A 108 5.54 6.71 22.90
CA ASP A 108 6.95 6.47 22.54
C ASP A 108 7.43 5.08 23.01
N ASN A 109 6.99 4.66 24.19
CA ASN A 109 7.41 3.37 24.76
C ASN A 109 6.81 2.21 23.98
N LYS A 110 5.50 2.25 23.72
CA LYS A 110 4.82 1.24 22.90
C LYS A 110 5.36 1.18 21.48
N LEU A 111 5.72 2.33 20.93
CA LEU A 111 6.27 2.41 19.58
C LEU A 111 7.67 1.77 19.52
N LYS A 112 8.50 1.99 20.55
CA LYS A 112 9.80 1.33 20.68
C LYS A 112 9.65 -0.18 20.81
N ASP A 113 8.70 -0.65 21.61
CA ASP A 113 8.45 -2.06 21.82
C ASP A 113 8.00 -2.76 20.54
N VAL A 114 7.05 -2.18 19.82
CA VAL A 114 6.55 -2.71 18.55
C VAL A 114 7.66 -2.81 17.49
N ILE A 115 8.51 -1.79 17.38
CA ILE A 115 9.62 -1.83 16.43
C ILE A 115 10.68 -2.84 16.87
N ARG A 116 10.94 -2.94 18.17
CA ARG A 116 11.89 -3.91 18.73
C ARG A 116 11.42 -5.35 18.52
N GLU A 117 10.11 -5.61 18.63
CA GLU A 117 9.52 -6.92 18.34
C GLU A 117 9.70 -7.34 16.88
N THR A 118 9.75 -6.38 15.96
CA THR A 118 10.04 -6.63 14.53
C THR A 118 11.53 -6.88 14.26
N GLY A 119 12.40 -6.75 15.27
CA GLY A 119 13.83 -7.00 15.17
C GLY A 119 14.67 -5.79 14.72
N TYR A 120 14.08 -4.60 14.70
CA TYR A 120 14.76 -3.37 14.29
C TYR A 120 15.09 -2.48 15.48
N THR A 121 16.10 -1.62 15.30
CA THR A 121 16.51 -0.66 16.34
C THR A 121 16.02 0.73 16.00
N LEU A 122 15.21 1.30 16.90
CA LEU A 122 14.74 2.68 16.79
C LEU A 122 15.83 3.63 17.32
N GLN A 123 16.30 4.53 16.47
CA GLN A 123 17.32 5.50 16.83
C GLN A 123 16.73 6.84 17.29
N ASN A 124 15.74 7.35 16.58
CA ASN A 124 15.18 8.67 16.87
C ASN A 124 13.67 8.73 16.59
N ILE A 125 12.97 9.55 17.35
CA ILE A 125 11.54 9.84 17.19
C ILE A 125 11.35 11.34 17.09
N GLN A 126 10.75 11.81 16.01
CA GLN A 126 10.40 13.21 15.83
C GLN A 126 8.90 13.34 15.63
N PHE A 127 8.28 14.25 16.34
CA PHE A 127 6.88 14.58 16.21
C PHE A 127 6.73 15.92 15.53
N GLU A 128 5.98 15.96 14.43
CA GLU A 128 5.61 17.19 13.73
C GLU A 128 4.09 17.30 13.72
N LEU A 129 3.58 18.48 14.00
CA LEU A 129 2.17 18.78 13.80
C LEU A 129 1.95 18.92 12.28
N ALA A 130 1.18 18.03 11.69
CA ALA A 130 0.77 18.15 10.30
C ALA A 130 -0.27 19.28 10.21
N ASN A 131 0.12 20.36 9.57
CA ASN A 131 -0.72 21.54 9.33
C ASN A 131 -1.62 21.32 8.12
#